data_1441bc275d61315d383724f764a63f88
#
_entry.id   1441bc275d61315d383724f764a63f88
#
_cell.length_a   1.000
_cell.length_b   1.000
_cell.length_c   1.000
_cell.angle_alpha   90.00
_cell.angle_beta   90.00
_cell.angle_gamma   90.00
#
_symmetry.space_group_name_H-M   'P 1'
#
loop_
_entity.id
_entity.type
_entity.pdbx_description
1 polymer ?
#
loop_
_entity_poly.entity_id
_entity_poly.type
_entity_poly.pdbx_seq_one_letter_code
_entity_poly.pdbx_strand_id
1 'polypeptide(L)'
;MKKILFALAALTVSTLSAASAGMEPDDNTVAFWDFSMQKQGQIEDQSGFGNTAALQSMENAPLPKILPEEGAVFDGKGGYVQIQVKDSLKIRKGDFSIEVVFKCASEELLKRPSGFFLIGNKSHTEKISGFLLGYSPWQGRKFCFQYALDGKARSFNAPLKKPLETGKWYLLRISRKGDKLSCLLDNQLLAEEKVQGEISLVNMRAARIGIYPAPWQRDKQNRLIVNGFEGTLRFIRFSDIGRDGK
;
A
#
# COMPACT_ATOMS: atom_id res chain seq x y z
N MET A 1 -15.87 -52.24 17.70
CA MET A 1 -14.60 -51.53 17.49
C MET A 1 -14.85 -50.32 16.54
N LYS A 2 -14.95 -49.10 17.11
CA LYS A 2 -15.16 -47.85 16.31
C LYS A 2 -13.79 -47.29 15.94
N LYS A 3 -13.49 -47.20 14.64
CA LYS A 3 -12.30 -46.54 14.12
C LYS A 3 -12.53 -45.00 14.18
N ILE A 4 -11.75 -44.33 15.02
CA ILE A 4 -11.71 -42.88 15.08
C ILE A 4 -10.73 -42.41 13.98
N LEU A 5 -11.26 -41.75 12.92
CA LEU A 5 -10.45 -41.11 11.92
C LEU A 5 -10.01 -39.72 12.47
N PHE A 6 -8.73 -39.56 12.72
CA PHE A 6 -8.14 -38.24 12.97
C PHE A 6 -7.91 -37.57 11.61
N ALA A 7 -8.69 -36.53 11.34
CA ALA A 7 -8.42 -35.62 10.22
C ALA A 7 -7.26 -34.69 10.64
N LEU A 8 -6.08 -34.88 10.03
CA LEU A 8 -4.96 -33.98 10.14
C LEU A 8 -5.31 -32.72 9.32
N ALA A 9 -5.66 -31.63 9.98
CA ALA A 9 -5.76 -30.32 9.35
C ALA A 9 -4.32 -29.87 9.04
N ALA A 10 -3.95 -29.89 7.75
CA ALA A 10 -2.68 -29.31 7.31
C ALA A 10 -2.77 -27.78 7.45
N LEU A 11 -2.10 -27.23 8.46
CA LEU A 11 -1.83 -25.80 8.56
C LEU A 11 -0.89 -25.44 7.39
N THR A 12 -1.43 -24.82 6.35
CA THR A 12 -0.60 -24.18 5.33
C THR A 12 -0.04 -22.89 5.92
N VAL A 13 1.15 -22.96 6.48
CA VAL A 13 1.95 -21.78 6.80
C VAL A 13 2.33 -21.16 5.46
N SER A 14 1.64 -20.07 5.07
CA SER A 14 2.04 -19.28 3.92
C SER A 14 3.37 -18.60 4.26
N THR A 15 4.47 -19.16 3.75
CA THR A 15 5.79 -18.54 3.89
C THR A 15 5.78 -17.15 3.26
N LEU A 16 6.22 -16.12 4.01
CA LEU A 16 6.58 -14.84 3.42
C LEU A 16 7.48 -15.10 2.21
N SER A 17 7.27 -14.34 1.11
CA SER A 17 8.15 -14.47 -0.04
C SER A 17 9.58 -14.11 0.39
N ALA A 18 10.58 -14.78 -0.19
CA ALA A 18 11.99 -14.49 0.10
C ALA A 18 12.35 -12.99 -0.10
N ALA A 19 11.59 -12.28 -0.93
CA ALA A 19 11.74 -10.85 -1.19
C ALA A 19 11.34 -9.95 -0.02
N SER A 20 10.52 -10.45 0.92
CA SER A 20 10.07 -9.69 2.10
C SER A 20 10.75 -10.14 3.39
N ALA A 21 11.44 -11.28 3.37
CA ALA A 21 12.25 -11.74 4.49
C ALA A 21 13.50 -10.84 4.61
N GLY A 22 13.53 -10.00 5.65
CA GLY A 22 14.66 -9.10 5.94
C GLY A 22 14.49 -7.67 5.45
N MET A 23 13.26 -7.20 5.22
CA MET A 23 13.02 -5.77 5.01
C MET A 23 13.15 -5.05 6.35
N GLU A 24 14.22 -4.28 6.48
CA GLU A 24 14.51 -3.43 7.65
C GLU A 24 14.79 -2.00 7.20
N PRO A 25 14.66 -1.00 8.08
CA PRO A 25 15.08 0.35 7.78
C PRO A 25 16.62 0.41 7.62
N ASP A 26 17.08 1.28 6.74
CA ASP A 26 18.48 1.64 6.54
C ASP A 26 18.65 3.15 6.52
N ASP A 27 19.89 3.64 6.31
CA ASP A 27 20.23 5.07 6.35
C ASP A 27 19.44 5.94 5.35
N ASN A 28 18.88 5.34 4.30
CA ASN A 28 18.06 6.03 3.30
C ASN A 28 16.56 5.86 3.56
N THR A 29 16.18 5.21 4.65
CA THR A 29 14.77 4.98 4.98
C THR A 29 14.23 6.20 5.73
N VAL A 30 13.23 6.88 5.14
CA VAL A 30 12.58 8.06 5.74
C VAL A 30 11.30 7.72 6.49
N ALA A 31 10.74 6.54 6.25
CA ALA A 31 9.68 5.95 7.08
C ALA A 31 9.62 4.43 6.89
N PHE A 32 9.38 3.70 7.97
CA PHE A 32 9.22 2.25 7.95
C PHE A 32 8.22 1.79 9.03
N TRP A 33 7.19 1.09 8.59
CA TRP A 33 6.19 0.50 9.48
C TRP A 33 6.14 -1.01 9.30
N ASP A 34 6.38 -1.74 10.39
CA ASP A 34 6.03 -3.15 10.53
C ASP A 34 4.65 -3.25 11.18
N PHE A 35 3.65 -3.61 10.40
CA PHE A 35 2.25 -3.68 10.85
C PHE A 35 1.95 -4.87 11.77
N SER A 36 2.89 -5.76 12.04
CA SER A 36 2.74 -6.79 13.06
C SER A 36 3.02 -6.26 14.47
N MET A 37 3.61 -5.07 14.56
CA MET A 37 4.05 -4.45 15.81
C MET A 37 3.17 -3.24 16.13
N GLN A 38 2.40 -3.35 17.19
CA GLN A 38 1.50 -2.28 17.65
C GLN A 38 1.72 -2.02 19.14
N LYS A 39 1.73 -0.75 19.53
CA LYS A 39 1.62 -0.31 20.91
C LYS A 39 0.47 0.67 21.07
N GLN A 40 -0.48 0.39 21.95
CA GLN A 40 -1.57 1.30 22.31
C GLN A 40 -2.34 1.88 21.11
N GLY A 41 -2.62 1.07 20.09
CA GLY A 41 -3.33 1.51 18.89
C GLY A 41 -2.49 2.26 17.87
N GLN A 42 -1.18 2.40 18.11
CA GLN A 42 -0.23 3.05 17.21
C GLN A 42 0.76 2.04 16.64
N ILE A 43 1.22 2.32 15.43
CA ILE A 43 2.29 1.59 14.75
C ILE A 43 3.47 2.54 14.65
N GLU A 44 4.55 2.20 15.34
CA GLU A 44 5.75 3.05 15.40
C GLU A 44 6.47 3.07 14.07
N ASP A 45 6.98 4.24 13.69
CA ASP A 45 7.92 4.39 12.59
C ASP A 45 9.32 4.00 13.07
N GLN A 46 9.86 2.93 12.51
CA GLN A 46 11.17 2.39 12.86
C GLN A 46 12.33 3.05 12.11
N SER A 47 12.06 4.05 11.26
CA SER A 47 13.11 4.82 10.57
C SER A 47 13.85 5.83 11.46
N GLY A 48 13.31 6.11 12.65
CA GLY A 48 13.82 7.14 13.54
C GLY A 48 13.26 8.55 13.31
N PHE A 49 12.53 8.79 12.21
CA PHE A 49 11.91 10.10 11.92
C PHE A 49 10.56 10.32 12.62
N GLY A 50 10.01 9.29 13.27
CA GLY A 50 8.82 9.38 14.11
C GLY A 50 7.53 9.65 13.34
N ASN A 51 7.38 9.10 12.13
CA ASN A 51 6.16 9.15 11.33
C ASN A 51 5.12 8.13 11.83
N THR A 52 4.78 8.19 13.12
CA THR A 52 3.87 7.22 13.75
C THR A 52 2.53 7.16 13.04
N ALA A 53 2.03 5.95 12.88
CA ALA A 53 0.75 5.68 12.25
C ALA A 53 -0.29 5.22 13.28
N ALA A 54 -1.57 5.56 13.08
CA ALA A 54 -2.66 5.21 13.97
C ALA A 54 -3.76 4.44 13.24
N LEU A 55 -4.32 3.42 13.90
CA LEU A 55 -5.50 2.72 13.41
C LEU A 55 -6.69 3.65 13.48
N GLN A 56 -7.47 3.70 12.41
CA GLN A 56 -8.64 4.54 12.26
C GLN A 56 -9.76 3.77 11.55
N SER A 57 -10.98 4.26 11.63
CA SER A 57 -12.10 3.75 10.86
C SER A 57 -13.00 4.87 10.38
N MET A 58 -13.72 4.60 9.31
CA MET A 58 -14.75 5.47 8.79
C MET A 58 -16.08 5.10 9.41
N GLU A 59 -16.81 6.13 9.88
CA GLU A 59 -18.11 5.95 10.53
C GLU A 59 -18.03 4.86 11.63
N ASN A 60 -18.83 3.79 11.51
CA ASN A 60 -18.86 2.68 12.46
C ASN A 60 -18.14 1.42 11.92
N ALA A 61 -17.23 1.57 10.95
CA ALA A 61 -16.49 0.44 10.42
C ALA A 61 -15.53 -0.15 11.47
N PRO A 62 -15.23 -1.45 11.42
CA PRO A 62 -14.22 -2.04 12.29
C PRO A 62 -12.83 -1.45 12.02
N LEU A 63 -12.02 -1.30 13.06
CA LEU A 63 -10.60 -1.01 12.91
C LEU A 63 -9.87 -2.19 12.25
N PRO A 64 -8.77 -1.94 11.50
CA PRO A 64 -7.89 -3.02 11.07
C PRO A 64 -7.41 -3.84 12.27
N LYS A 65 -7.34 -5.17 12.11
CA LYS A 65 -6.82 -6.06 13.15
C LYS A 65 -5.33 -6.24 12.98
N ILE A 66 -4.58 -6.06 14.05
CA ILE A 66 -3.14 -6.38 14.03
C ILE A 66 -2.96 -7.82 14.49
N LEU A 67 -2.38 -8.63 13.61
CA LEU A 67 -1.99 -10.01 13.92
C LEU A 67 -0.47 -10.05 14.08
N PRO A 68 0.04 -10.50 15.24
CA PRO A 68 1.47 -10.74 15.42
C PRO A 68 2.02 -11.60 14.28
N GLU A 69 3.23 -11.29 13.82
CA GLU A 69 3.93 -11.99 12.73
C GLU A 69 3.28 -11.90 11.33
N GLU A 70 1.99 -11.52 11.23
CA GLU A 70 1.33 -11.35 9.94
C GLU A 70 1.24 -9.89 9.49
N GLY A 71 0.75 -8.99 10.34
CA GLY A 71 0.56 -7.58 10.02
C GLY A 71 -0.85 -7.06 10.24
N ALA A 72 -1.20 -5.95 9.60
CA ALA A 72 -2.52 -5.35 9.66
C ALA A 72 -3.48 -6.01 8.67
N VAL A 73 -4.57 -6.59 9.18
CA VAL A 73 -5.65 -7.21 8.40
C VAL A 73 -6.78 -6.21 8.22
N PHE A 74 -7.12 -5.96 6.97
CA PHE A 74 -8.18 -5.06 6.51
C PHE A 74 -9.34 -5.89 5.97
N ASP A 75 -10.58 -5.50 6.30
CA ASP A 75 -11.81 -6.17 5.84
C ASP A 75 -12.49 -5.45 4.66
N GLY A 76 -11.87 -4.38 4.15
CA GLY A 76 -12.41 -3.58 3.04
C GLY A 76 -13.60 -2.69 3.38
N LYS A 77 -14.08 -2.67 4.63
CA LYS A 77 -15.32 -1.99 5.04
C LYS A 77 -15.13 -0.57 5.58
N GLY A 78 -13.89 -0.09 5.63
CA GLY A 78 -13.63 1.29 6.04
C GLY A 78 -12.64 1.45 7.20
N GLY A 79 -12.07 0.35 7.71
CA GLY A 79 -10.89 0.40 8.56
C GLY A 79 -9.66 0.83 7.75
N TYR A 80 -8.83 1.69 8.31
CA TYR A 80 -7.61 2.19 7.66
C TYR A 80 -6.53 2.55 8.68
N VAL A 81 -5.31 2.77 8.19
CA VAL A 81 -4.23 3.34 8.99
C VAL A 81 -3.96 4.75 8.50
N GLN A 82 -3.85 5.70 9.43
CA GLN A 82 -3.57 7.10 9.15
C GLN A 82 -2.17 7.47 9.60
N ILE A 83 -1.40 8.06 8.69
CA ILE A 83 -0.06 8.59 8.95
C ILE A 83 -0.16 10.10 9.00
N GLN A 84 0.34 10.73 10.06
CA GLN A 84 0.50 12.17 10.11
C GLN A 84 1.66 12.58 9.18
N VAL A 85 1.41 13.62 8.36
CA VAL A 85 2.45 14.13 7.46
C VAL A 85 3.47 14.92 8.26
N LYS A 86 4.71 14.41 8.29
CA LYS A 86 5.89 15.12 8.80
C LYS A 86 6.81 15.53 7.66
N ASP A 87 7.80 16.36 7.97
CA ASP A 87 8.70 16.91 6.94
C ASP A 87 9.54 15.83 6.26
N SER A 88 9.87 14.75 6.95
CA SER A 88 10.58 13.58 6.41
C SER A 88 9.83 12.89 5.27
N LEU A 89 8.49 12.90 5.29
CA LEU A 89 7.65 12.33 4.22
C LEU A 89 7.34 13.32 3.09
N LYS A 90 7.86 14.56 3.18
CA LYS A 90 7.68 15.57 2.13
C LYS A 90 8.73 15.42 1.03
N ILE A 91 8.75 14.26 0.38
CA ILE A 91 9.63 14.01 -0.77
C ILE A 91 9.15 14.89 -1.94
N ARG A 92 9.92 15.95 -2.21
CA ARG A 92 9.56 16.95 -3.24
C ARG A 92 10.37 16.80 -4.51
N LYS A 93 11.60 16.34 -4.38
CA LYS A 93 12.58 16.29 -5.48
C LYS A 93 13.48 15.07 -5.31
N GLY A 94 14.03 14.63 -6.44
CA GLY A 94 15.04 13.60 -6.45
C GLY A 94 14.48 12.19 -6.54
N ASP A 95 15.32 11.28 -6.18
CA ASP A 95 15.04 9.86 -6.17
C ASP A 95 14.16 9.48 -4.97
N PHE A 96 13.39 8.45 -5.13
CA PHE A 96 12.60 7.87 -4.03
C PHE A 96 12.22 6.44 -4.32
N SER A 97 11.82 5.71 -3.29
CA SER A 97 11.07 4.48 -3.43
C SER A 97 9.97 4.34 -2.39
N ILE A 98 8.88 3.69 -2.80
CA ILE A 98 7.76 3.27 -1.95
C ILE A 98 7.64 1.76 -2.11
N GLU A 99 7.77 1.03 -1.02
CA GLU A 99 7.68 -0.42 -0.99
C GLU A 99 6.53 -0.85 -0.08
N VAL A 100 5.73 -1.80 -0.56
CA VAL A 100 4.57 -2.32 0.16
C VAL A 100 4.58 -3.84 0.10
N VAL A 101 4.58 -4.50 1.26
CA VAL A 101 4.41 -5.95 1.37
C VAL A 101 2.98 -6.24 1.77
N PHE A 102 2.27 -6.97 0.91
CA PHE A 102 0.84 -7.22 1.06
C PHE A 102 0.43 -8.59 0.53
N LYS A 103 -0.73 -9.08 1.00
CA LYS A 103 -1.48 -10.21 0.40
C LYS A 103 -2.96 -9.86 0.29
N CYS A 104 -3.59 -10.23 -0.82
CA CYS A 104 -5.03 -10.05 -1.04
C CYS A 104 -5.81 -11.20 -0.40
N ALA A 105 -6.96 -10.90 0.24
CA ALA A 105 -7.75 -11.91 0.94
C ALA A 105 -8.65 -12.71 0.00
N SER A 106 -9.21 -12.08 -1.05
CA SER A 106 -10.26 -12.69 -1.87
C SER A 106 -10.11 -12.41 -3.36
N GLU A 107 -10.68 -13.28 -4.18
CA GLU A 107 -10.80 -13.05 -5.62
C GLU A 107 -11.81 -11.94 -5.95
N GLU A 108 -12.83 -11.75 -5.12
CA GLU A 108 -13.81 -10.69 -5.25
C GLU A 108 -13.14 -9.32 -5.21
N LEU A 109 -12.16 -9.13 -4.30
CA LEU A 109 -11.34 -7.93 -4.27
C LEU A 109 -10.61 -7.71 -5.60
N LEU A 110 -9.98 -8.75 -6.14
CA LEU A 110 -9.21 -8.69 -7.39
C LEU A 110 -10.07 -8.47 -8.64
N LYS A 111 -11.37 -8.78 -8.57
CA LYS A 111 -12.36 -8.57 -9.63
C LYS A 111 -13.18 -7.28 -9.46
N ARG A 112 -13.08 -6.62 -8.30
CA ARG A 112 -13.85 -5.40 -7.99
C ARG A 112 -13.54 -4.28 -8.99
N PRO A 113 -14.53 -3.75 -9.74
CA PRO A 113 -14.28 -2.77 -10.81
C PRO A 113 -13.54 -1.53 -10.35
N SER A 114 -13.76 -1.07 -9.12
CA SER A 114 -13.06 0.08 -8.51
C SER A 114 -11.60 -0.22 -8.12
N GLY A 115 -11.21 -1.52 -8.12
CA GLY A 115 -9.92 -1.92 -7.58
C GLY A 115 -9.79 -1.71 -6.07
N PHE A 116 -8.57 -1.49 -5.62
CA PHE A 116 -8.27 -1.15 -4.22
C PHE A 116 -7.05 -0.22 -4.12
N PHE A 117 -6.93 0.43 -2.97
CA PHE A 117 -5.83 1.35 -2.69
C PHE A 117 -4.99 0.83 -1.54
N LEU A 118 -3.67 0.85 -1.73
CA LEU A 118 -2.70 0.43 -0.72
C LEU A 118 -2.31 1.61 0.17
N ILE A 119 -1.89 2.72 -0.45
CA ILE A 119 -1.48 3.93 0.28
C ILE A 119 -1.66 5.17 -0.59
N GLY A 120 -1.99 6.30 0.02
CA GLY A 120 -2.02 7.59 -0.64
C GLY A 120 -2.43 8.74 0.24
N ASN A 121 -2.10 9.94 -0.24
CA ASN A 121 -2.49 11.22 0.38
C ASN A 121 -3.04 12.22 -0.64
N LYS A 122 -3.40 11.75 -1.85
CA LYS A 122 -3.85 12.59 -2.95
C LYS A 122 -5.04 13.47 -2.56
N SER A 123 -4.99 14.73 -2.93
CA SER A 123 -6.11 15.68 -2.85
C SER A 123 -6.84 15.77 -4.19
N HIS A 124 -8.16 15.97 -4.15
CA HIS A 124 -8.99 16.30 -5.32
C HIS A 124 -9.24 17.80 -5.47
N THR A 125 -8.58 18.64 -4.65
CA THR A 125 -8.66 20.10 -4.80
C THR A 125 -7.88 20.56 -6.02
N GLU A 126 -8.16 21.76 -6.52
CA GLU A 126 -7.65 22.33 -7.77
C GLU A 126 -6.12 22.26 -7.96
N LYS A 127 -5.35 22.26 -6.88
CA LYS A 127 -3.92 21.95 -6.91
C LYS A 127 -3.72 20.48 -6.64
N ILE A 128 -3.42 19.73 -7.69
CA ILE A 128 -3.12 18.32 -7.58
C ILE A 128 -1.80 18.17 -6.86
N SER A 129 -1.87 17.56 -5.69
CA SER A 129 -0.71 17.30 -4.84
C SER A 129 -0.82 15.91 -4.24
N GLY A 130 0.32 15.35 -3.86
CA GLY A 130 0.40 14.02 -3.27
C GLY A 130 0.39 12.88 -4.29
N PHE A 131 0.19 11.69 -3.78
CA PHE A 131 0.25 10.46 -4.57
C PHE A 131 -0.85 9.48 -4.15
N LEU A 132 -1.04 8.46 -4.99
CA LEU A 132 -1.93 7.35 -4.74
C LEU A 132 -1.36 6.09 -5.39
N LEU A 133 -1.20 5.01 -4.61
CA LEU A 133 -0.77 3.70 -5.09
C LEU A 133 -1.88 2.69 -4.85
N GLY A 134 -2.28 2.00 -5.90
CA GLY A 134 -3.33 1.00 -5.82
C GLY A 134 -3.34 0.05 -7.02
N TYR A 135 -4.29 -0.86 -7.00
CA TYR A 135 -4.56 -1.83 -8.05
C TYR A 135 -5.88 -1.53 -8.75
N SER A 136 -5.91 -1.69 -10.06
CA SER A 136 -7.12 -1.55 -10.88
C SER A 136 -7.23 -2.72 -11.85
N PRO A 137 -8.39 -3.41 -11.91
CA PRO A 137 -8.67 -4.40 -12.94
C PRO A 137 -9.18 -3.75 -14.25
N TRP A 138 -9.51 -2.45 -14.24
CA TRP A 138 -10.08 -1.72 -15.37
C TRP A 138 -9.06 -1.60 -16.51
N GLN A 139 -9.49 -1.94 -17.74
CA GLN A 139 -8.64 -1.96 -18.94
C GLN A 139 -7.37 -2.81 -18.80
N GLY A 140 -7.50 -3.97 -18.17
CA GLY A 140 -6.38 -4.87 -17.84
C GLY A 140 -5.90 -4.69 -16.40
N ARG A 141 -5.54 -5.81 -15.78
CA ARG A 141 -5.03 -5.82 -14.40
C ARG A 141 -3.71 -5.07 -14.32
N LYS A 142 -3.64 -4.05 -13.47
CA LYS A 142 -2.47 -3.18 -13.34
C LYS A 142 -2.34 -2.56 -11.97
N PHE A 143 -1.12 -2.25 -11.56
CA PHE A 143 -0.89 -1.28 -10.52
C PHE A 143 -0.92 0.13 -11.11
N CYS A 144 -1.51 1.05 -10.38
CA CYS A 144 -1.62 2.47 -10.75
C CYS A 144 -0.91 3.30 -9.69
N PHE A 145 0.06 4.10 -10.12
CA PHE A 145 0.69 5.12 -9.30
C PHE A 145 0.30 6.49 -9.85
N GLN A 146 -0.55 7.20 -9.12
CA GLN A 146 -0.92 8.58 -9.45
C GLN A 146 -0.07 9.54 -8.62
N TYR A 147 0.40 10.59 -9.24
CA TYR A 147 1.31 11.56 -8.61
C TYR A 147 1.17 12.94 -9.23
N ALA A 148 1.74 13.96 -8.57
CA ALA A 148 1.88 15.28 -9.12
C ALA A 148 3.25 15.43 -9.81
N LEU A 149 3.26 15.81 -11.08
CA LEU A 149 4.46 16.17 -11.84
C LEU A 149 4.35 17.62 -12.24
N ASP A 150 5.25 18.47 -11.73
CA ASP A 150 5.22 19.92 -11.97
C ASP A 150 3.83 20.52 -11.70
N GLY A 151 3.17 20.08 -10.62
CA GLY A 151 1.83 20.51 -10.22
C GLY A 151 0.67 19.97 -11.07
N LYS A 152 0.93 19.05 -12.02
CA LYS A 152 -0.10 18.40 -12.85
C LYS A 152 -0.27 16.93 -12.47
N ALA A 153 -1.52 16.45 -12.52
CA ALA A 153 -1.78 15.02 -12.30
C ALA A 153 -1.16 14.17 -13.40
N ARG A 154 -0.54 13.08 -12.98
CA ARG A 154 -0.03 12.02 -13.85
C ARG A 154 -0.45 10.67 -13.28
N SER A 155 -0.46 9.68 -14.15
CA SER A 155 -0.72 8.29 -13.77
C SER A 155 0.27 7.38 -14.49
N PHE A 156 1.08 6.70 -13.72
CA PHE A 156 1.93 5.62 -14.19
C PHE A 156 1.19 4.29 -13.99
N ASN A 157 1.05 3.52 -15.06
CA ASN A 157 0.33 2.25 -15.06
C ASN A 157 1.30 1.10 -15.34
N ALA A 158 1.31 0.11 -14.46
CA ALA A 158 2.15 -1.08 -14.58
C ALA A 158 1.28 -2.34 -14.78
N PRO A 159 1.08 -2.79 -16.03
CA PRO A 159 0.28 -3.97 -16.32
C PRO A 159 0.85 -5.24 -15.70
N LEU A 160 -0.01 -6.07 -15.15
CA LEU A 160 0.37 -7.38 -14.64
C LEU A 160 0.43 -8.41 -15.78
N LYS A 161 1.55 -9.12 -15.85
CA LYS A 161 1.72 -10.26 -16.78
C LYS A 161 0.87 -11.47 -16.39
N LYS A 162 0.65 -11.65 -15.08
CA LYS A 162 -0.19 -12.70 -14.48
C LYS A 162 -1.11 -12.09 -13.43
N PRO A 163 -2.31 -12.65 -13.21
CA PRO A 163 -3.17 -12.23 -12.11
C PRO A 163 -2.45 -12.35 -10.76
N LEU A 164 -2.82 -11.49 -9.80
CA LEU A 164 -2.47 -11.73 -8.40
C LEU A 164 -3.22 -12.97 -7.89
N GLU A 165 -2.56 -13.70 -7.01
CA GLU A 165 -3.11 -14.86 -6.31
C GLU A 165 -3.53 -14.47 -4.90
N THR A 166 -4.68 -14.93 -4.45
CA THR A 166 -5.16 -14.71 -3.07
C THR A 166 -4.28 -15.47 -2.08
N GLY A 167 -4.07 -14.88 -0.90
CA GLY A 167 -3.26 -15.50 0.14
C GLY A 167 -1.74 -15.49 -0.08
N LYS A 168 -1.29 -15.07 -1.28
CA LYS A 168 0.14 -14.96 -1.60
C LYS A 168 0.66 -13.58 -1.22
N TRP A 169 1.84 -13.56 -0.61
CA TRP A 169 2.58 -12.34 -0.32
C TRP A 169 3.25 -11.78 -1.57
N TYR A 170 3.19 -10.45 -1.71
CA TYR A 170 3.82 -9.69 -2.79
C TYR A 170 4.59 -8.51 -2.22
N LEU A 171 5.76 -8.23 -2.80
CA LEU A 171 6.48 -6.98 -2.62
C LEU A 171 6.25 -6.10 -3.86
N LEU A 172 5.47 -5.04 -3.70
CA LEU A 172 5.30 -4.00 -4.72
C LEU A 172 6.25 -2.85 -4.42
N ARG A 173 7.00 -2.42 -5.43
CA ARG A 173 7.89 -1.27 -5.34
C ARG A 173 7.60 -0.29 -6.46
N ILE A 174 7.43 0.98 -6.12
CA ILE A 174 7.51 2.12 -7.03
C ILE A 174 8.81 2.82 -6.73
N SER A 175 9.63 3.05 -7.76
CA SER A 175 10.96 3.64 -7.59
C SER A 175 11.23 4.69 -8.66
N ARG A 176 11.74 5.84 -8.26
CA ARG A 176 12.33 6.83 -9.15
C ARG A 176 13.84 6.86 -8.95
N LYS A 177 14.58 6.76 -10.07
CA LYS A 177 16.04 6.90 -10.10
C LYS A 177 16.42 7.75 -11.29
N GLY A 178 16.85 8.99 -11.02
CA GLY A 178 17.06 9.99 -12.08
C GLY A 178 15.78 10.30 -12.84
N ASP A 179 15.79 10.07 -14.15
CA ASP A 179 14.64 10.27 -15.03
C ASP A 179 13.76 9.01 -15.22
N LYS A 180 14.06 7.91 -14.52
CA LYS A 180 13.34 6.65 -14.63
C LYS A 180 12.37 6.45 -13.48
N LEU A 181 11.11 6.22 -13.80
CA LEU A 181 10.08 5.76 -12.86
C LEU A 181 9.74 4.31 -13.19
N SER A 182 9.89 3.42 -12.23
CA SER A 182 9.70 1.99 -12.40
C SER A 182 8.71 1.42 -11.39
N CYS A 183 8.03 0.35 -11.79
CA CYS A 183 7.20 -0.49 -10.92
C CYS A 183 7.72 -1.92 -10.97
N LEU A 184 8.01 -2.49 -9.82
CA LEU A 184 8.45 -3.87 -9.66
C LEU A 184 7.47 -4.63 -8.77
N LEU A 185 7.25 -5.90 -9.06
CA LEU A 185 6.53 -6.86 -8.22
C LEU A 185 7.44 -8.07 -7.99
N ASP A 186 7.71 -8.38 -6.73
CA ASP A 186 8.64 -9.45 -6.32
C ASP A 186 10.00 -9.32 -7.03
N ASN A 187 10.52 -8.08 -7.09
CA ASN A 187 11.76 -7.68 -7.80
C ASN A 187 11.73 -7.86 -9.33
N GLN A 188 10.59 -8.26 -9.92
CA GLN A 188 10.42 -8.33 -11.37
C GLN A 188 9.87 -7.02 -11.91
N LEU A 189 10.54 -6.44 -12.89
CA LEU A 189 10.09 -5.22 -13.55
C LEU A 189 8.77 -5.47 -14.29
N LEU A 190 7.73 -4.73 -13.91
CA LEU A 190 6.44 -4.72 -14.59
C LEU A 190 6.40 -3.63 -15.68
N ALA A 191 6.83 -2.43 -15.33
CA ALA A 191 6.85 -1.28 -16.24
C ALA A 191 7.93 -0.28 -15.83
N GLU A 192 8.42 0.48 -16.81
CA GLU A 192 9.32 1.62 -16.65
C GLU A 192 8.90 2.73 -17.62
N GLU A 193 8.96 3.98 -17.18
CA GLU A 193 8.79 5.15 -18.04
C GLU A 193 9.83 6.23 -17.72
N LYS A 194 10.15 7.07 -18.70
CA LYS A 194 10.95 8.27 -18.48
C LYS A 194 10.07 9.41 -18.01
N VAL A 195 10.45 10.03 -16.90
CA VAL A 195 9.75 11.15 -16.30
C VAL A 195 10.71 12.31 -16.14
N GLN A 196 10.53 13.34 -16.98
CA GLN A 196 11.24 14.60 -16.85
C GLN A 196 10.40 15.56 -15.99
N GLY A 197 11.04 16.24 -15.05
CA GLY A 197 10.36 17.15 -14.14
C GLY A 197 10.37 16.66 -12.70
N GLU A 198 9.70 17.42 -11.84
CA GLU A 198 9.69 17.18 -10.38
C GLU A 198 8.45 16.39 -9.98
N ILE A 199 8.64 15.17 -9.48
CA ILE A 199 7.58 14.42 -8.82
C ILE A 199 7.48 14.88 -7.38
N SER A 200 6.28 15.32 -6.98
CA SER A 200 6.00 15.69 -5.60
C SER A 200 5.05 14.68 -4.97
N LEU A 201 5.51 14.02 -3.90
CA LEU A 201 4.68 13.16 -3.05
C LEU A 201 4.02 13.96 -1.90
N VAL A 202 4.26 15.27 -1.87
CA VAL A 202 3.81 16.15 -0.79
C VAL A 202 2.32 16.41 -0.88
N ASN A 203 1.62 16.22 0.24
CA ASN A 203 0.31 16.77 0.49
C ASN A 203 0.23 17.20 1.96
N MET A 204 -0.54 18.23 2.24
CA MET A 204 -0.82 18.67 3.63
C MET A 204 -1.79 17.72 4.35
N ARG A 205 -2.40 16.76 3.64
CA ARG A 205 -3.30 15.77 4.21
C ARG A 205 -2.53 14.57 4.72
N ALA A 206 -3.03 13.97 5.79
CA ALA A 206 -2.55 12.69 6.27
C ALA A 206 -2.61 11.63 5.16
N ALA A 207 -1.56 10.82 5.04
CA ALA A 207 -1.62 9.64 4.20
C ALA A 207 -2.50 8.58 4.84
N ARG A 208 -3.25 7.85 4.01
CA ARG A 208 -4.10 6.73 4.43
C ARG A 208 -3.64 5.45 3.75
N ILE A 209 -3.67 4.37 4.51
CA ILE A 209 -3.30 3.03 4.08
C ILE A 209 -4.55 2.16 4.14
N GLY A 210 -4.77 1.36 3.12
CA GLY A 210 -5.89 0.43 3.04
C GLY A 210 -7.21 1.05 2.59
N ILE A 211 -7.26 2.35 2.33
CA ILE A 211 -8.47 3.04 1.86
C ILE A 211 -8.13 4.20 0.92
N TYR A 212 -9.08 4.56 0.06
CA TYR A 212 -8.98 5.78 -0.73
C TYR A 212 -8.99 7.03 0.17
N PRO A 213 -8.06 7.98 0.01
CA PRO A 213 -7.91 9.10 0.95
C PRO A 213 -9.04 10.13 0.94
N ALA A 214 -9.98 10.05 -0.01
CA ALA A 214 -11.11 10.98 -0.12
C ALA A 214 -12.44 10.23 -0.32
N PRO A 215 -13.01 9.64 0.72
CA PRO A 215 -14.22 8.84 0.64
C PRO A 215 -15.47 9.71 0.82
N TRP A 216 -15.89 10.42 -0.23
CA TRP A 216 -17.14 11.20 -0.19
C TRP A 216 -18.26 10.59 -0.99
N GLN A 217 -18.01 9.50 -1.69
CA GLN A 217 -19.02 8.89 -2.54
C GLN A 217 -20.00 8.11 -1.68
N ARG A 218 -21.27 8.44 -1.83
CA ARG A 218 -22.37 7.72 -1.21
C ARG A 218 -23.23 7.08 -2.30
N ASP A 219 -23.77 5.92 -2.00
CA ASP A 219 -24.72 5.25 -2.88
C ASP A 219 -26.11 5.92 -2.82
N LYS A 220 -27.05 5.39 -3.60
CA LYS A 220 -28.44 5.92 -3.62
C LYS A 220 -29.16 5.79 -2.27
N GLN A 221 -28.67 4.94 -1.37
CA GLN A 221 -29.17 4.75 -0.01
C GLN A 221 -28.39 5.57 1.01
N ASN A 222 -27.60 6.56 0.57
CA ASN A 222 -26.75 7.41 1.40
C ASN A 222 -25.66 6.65 2.20
N ARG A 223 -25.35 5.40 1.82
CA ARG A 223 -24.28 4.63 2.44
C ARG A 223 -22.94 5.01 1.82
N LEU A 224 -21.92 5.11 2.63
CA LEU A 224 -20.57 5.41 2.19
C LEU A 224 -20.05 4.31 1.24
N ILE A 225 -19.61 4.71 0.04
CA ILE A 225 -18.92 3.80 -0.87
C ILE A 225 -17.45 3.73 -0.47
N VAL A 226 -17.07 2.61 0.12
CA VAL A 226 -15.70 2.37 0.57
C VAL A 226 -14.98 1.49 -0.46
N ASN A 227 -13.93 2.04 -1.06
CA ASN A 227 -12.99 1.27 -1.89
C ASN A 227 -11.79 0.84 -1.05
N GLY A 228 -12.07 0.12 0.04
CA GLY A 228 -11.08 -0.37 0.97
C GLY A 228 -10.32 -1.59 0.43
N PHE A 229 -9.09 -1.71 0.85
CA PHE A 229 -8.30 -2.92 0.67
C PHE A 229 -8.85 -4.02 1.58
N GLU A 230 -8.91 -5.25 1.06
CA GLU A 230 -9.26 -6.47 1.79
C GLU A 230 -8.08 -7.43 1.72
N GLY A 231 -7.41 -7.61 2.83
CA GLY A 231 -6.17 -8.38 2.86
C GLY A 231 -5.28 -7.99 4.02
N THR A 232 -4.02 -8.37 3.92
CA THR A 232 -3.03 -8.11 4.97
C THR A 232 -1.89 -7.25 4.42
N LEU A 233 -1.48 -6.24 5.18
CA LEU A 233 -0.26 -5.46 4.95
C LEU A 233 0.76 -5.82 6.03
N ARG A 234 1.99 -6.15 5.61
CA ARG A 234 3.08 -6.49 6.53
C ARG A 234 4.01 -5.31 6.75
N PHE A 235 4.50 -4.71 5.66
CA PHE A 235 5.45 -3.61 5.72
C PHE A 235 5.09 -2.52 4.73
N ILE A 236 5.42 -1.28 5.09
CA ILE A 236 5.55 -0.17 4.15
C ILE A 236 6.85 0.56 4.47
N ARG A 237 7.65 0.82 3.42
CA ARG A 237 8.88 1.60 3.49
C ARG A 237 8.86 2.73 2.49
N PHE A 238 9.27 3.91 2.94
CA PHE A 238 9.63 5.05 2.10
C PHE A 238 11.12 5.28 2.20
N SER A 239 11.77 5.53 1.07
CA SER A 239 13.18 5.86 1.00
C SER A 239 13.39 7.08 0.11
N ASP A 240 14.44 7.83 0.39
CA ASP A 240 14.88 9.00 -0.39
C ASP A 240 15.87 8.63 -1.51
N ILE A 241 15.96 7.35 -1.83
CA ILE A 241 16.70 6.81 -2.97
C ILE A 241 15.80 5.96 -3.86
N GLY A 242 16.18 5.86 -5.14
CA GLY A 242 15.61 4.88 -6.07
C GLY A 242 16.21 3.50 -5.82
N ARG A 243 15.37 2.52 -5.43
CA ARG A 243 15.79 1.14 -5.18
C ARG A 243 15.55 0.28 -6.41
N ASP A 244 16.61 -0.37 -6.86
CA ASP A 244 16.55 -1.37 -7.93
C ASP A 244 16.14 -2.75 -7.38
N GLY A 245 15.73 -3.67 -8.24
CA GLY A 245 15.30 -5.02 -7.86
C GLY A 245 16.46 -6.02 -7.60
N LYS A 246 17.59 -5.52 -7.09
CA LYS A 246 18.75 -6.38 -6.74
C LYS A 246 18.65 -6.91 -5.35
#